data_969644ab1f290e26047a9fbdb024439e
#
_entry.id   969644ab1f290e26047a9fbdb024439e
#
_cell.length_a   1.000
_cell.length_b   1.000
_cell.length_c   1.000
_cell.angle_alpha   90.00
_cell.angle_beta   90.00
_cell.angle_gamma   90.00
#
_symmetry.space_group_name_H-M   'P 1'
#
loop_
_entity.id
_entity.type
_entity.pdbx_description
1 polymer ?
#
loop_
_entity_poly.entity_id
_entity_poly.type
_entity_poly.pdbx_seq_one_letter_code
_entity_poly.pdbx_strand_id
1 'polypeptide(L)'
;MEQNYIYSFSQIEDKVKALHENNTEAAAAVALSWLGLSRDELKTLRISDYNSTMRMLHTAGRVVYVREDTIADMLKGICKKAPEYSMGFFITDVNSAYETAEKQGLSPISVLKMRYFYEKHSAKLSGEPEDRVFLKEILRSIGESEADMEKQFAEYENGAPEII
;
A
#
# COMPACT_ATOMS: atom_id res chain seq x y z
N MET A 1 23.22 12.05 14.94
CA MET A 1 22.75 11.46 13.68
C MET A 1 21.27 11.67 13.54
N GLU A 2 20.90 12.18 12.44
CA GLU A 2 19.50 12.40 12.17
C GLU A 2 18.85 11.12 11.68
N GLN A 3 17.75 10.76 12.31
CA GLN A 3 16.97 9.61 11.91
C GLN A 3 15.84 10.09 11.02
N ASN A 4 15.72 9.49 9.85
CA ASN A 4 14.62 9.78 8.98
C ASN A 4 13.56 8.70 9.12
N TYR A 5 12.54 9.01 9.88
CA TYR A 5 11.43 8.09 10.13
C TYR A 5 10.24 8.32 9.23
N ILE A 6 10.37 9.27 8.31
CA ILE A 6 9.31 9.57 7.36
C ILE A 6 9.43 8.59 6.21
N TYR A 7 8.53 7.64 6.17
CA TYR A 7 8.51 6.67 5.10
C TYR A 7 7.66 7.21 3.95
N SER A 8 8.27 7.28 2.80
CA SER A 8 7.58 7.52 1.55
C SER A 8 7.74 6.28 0.70
N PHE A 9 6.94 6.14 -0.33
CA PHE A 9 7.07 5.00 -1.23
C PHE A 9 8.48 4.90 -1.82
N SER A 10 9.14 6.03 -2.04
CA SER A 10 10.51 6.04 -2.58
C SER A 10 11.51 5.26 -1.74
N GLN A 11 11.28 5.14 -0.43
CA GLN A 11 12.17 4.40 0.47
C GLN A 11 12.07 2.89 0.33
N ILE A 12 10.95 2.38 -0.18
CA ILE A 12 10.76 0.96 -0.41
C ILE A 12 10.68 0.62 -1.89
N GLU A 13 10.75 1.61 -2.76
CA GLU A 13 10.56 1.45 -4.19
C GLU A 13 11.49 0.42 -4.82
N ASP A 14 12.77 0.47 -4.48
CA ASP A 14 13.74 -0.48 -5.03
C ASP A 14 13.47 -1.90 -4.56
N LYS A 15 13.05 -2.07 -3.31
CA LYS A 15 12.68 -3.39 -2.79
C LYS A 15 11.44 -3.93 -3.49
N VAL A 16 10.47 -3.05 -3.75
CA VAL A 16 9.26 -3.44 -4.48
C VAL A 16 9.58 -3.85 -5.91
N LYS A 17 10.45 -3.11 -6.58
CA LYS A 17 10.89 -3.46 -7.93
C LYS A 17 11.61 -4.80 -7.97
N ALA A 18 12.50 -5.04 -7.02
CA ALA A 18 13.21 -6.32 -6.91
C ALA A 18 12.23 -7.47 -6.65
N LEU A 19 11.28 -7.27 -5.76
CA LEU A 19 10.24 -8.25 -5.48
C LEU A 19 9.38 -8.54 -6.71
N HIS A 20 9.07 -7.50 -7.49
CA HIS A 20 8.29 -7.64 -8.73
C HIS A 20 8.97 -8.56 -9.75
N GLU A 21 10.28 -8.49 -9.84
CA GLU A 21 11.04 -9.37 -10.75
C GLU A 21 10.95 -10.84 -10.34
N ASN A 22 10.84 -11.11 -9.05
CA ASN A 22 10.81 -12.46 -8.51
C ASN A 22 9.40 -13.00 -8.29
N ASN A 23 8.48 -12.14 -7.88
CA ASN A 23 7.10 -12.55 -7.59
C ASN A 23 6.17 -11.34 -7.77
N THR A 24 5.53 -11.29 -8.93
CA THR A 24 4.65 -10.18 -9.30
C THR A 24 3.48 -10.00 -8.31
N GLU A 25 2.89 -11.10 -7.85
CA GLU A 25 1.74 -11.02 -6.94
C GLU A 25 2.15 -10.49 -5.57
N ALA A 26 3.31 -10.90 -5.05
CA ALA A 26 3.81 -10.38 -3.79
C ALA A 26 4.10 -8.88 -3.89
N ALA A 27 4.72 -8.44 -4.98
CA ALA A 27 4.97 -7.03 -5.22
C ALA A 27 3.67 -6.24 -5.35
N ALA A 28 2.68 -6.80 -6.03
CA ALA A 28 1.36 -6.17 -6.14
C ALA A 28 0.70 -6.02 -4.76
N ALA A 29 0.81 -7.03 -3.90
CA ALA A 29 0.27 -6.95 -2.54
C ALA A 29 0.90 -5.79 -1.75
N VAL A 30 2.20 -5.62 -1.85
CA VAL A 30 2.91 -4.52 -1.18
C VAL A 30 2.47 -3.17 -1.75
N ALA A 31 2.47 -3.04 -3.07
CA ALA A 31 2.09 -1.79 -3.74
C ALA A 31 0.65 -1.38 -3.42
N LEU A 32 -0.27 -2.34 -3.47
CA LEU A 32 -1.68 -2.07 -3.18
C LEU A 32 -1.91 -1.77 -1.70
N SER A 33 -1.10 -2.36 -0.82
CA SER A 33 -1.12 -2.01 0.61
C SER A 33 -0.69 -0.56 0.83
N TRP A 34 0.33 -0.10 0.11
CA TRP A 34 0.70 1.32 0.16
C TRP A 34 -0.46 2.23 -0.24
N LEU A 35 -1.30 1.78 -1.15
CA LEU A 35 -2.51 2.51 -1.56
C LEU A 35 -3.64 2.42 -0.53
N GLY A 36 -3.47 1.66 0.54
CA GLY A 36 -4.43 1.56 1.62
C GLY A 36 -5.41 0.40 1.51
N LEU A 37 -5.16 -0.56 0.62
CA LEU A 37 -6.06 -1.70 0.47
C LEU A 37 -5.81 -2.78 1.53
N SER A 38 -6.90 -3.30 2.07
CA SER A 38 -6.86 -4.39 3.04
C SER A 38 -6.63 -5.74 2.34
N ARG A 39 -6.27 -6.74 3.16
CA ARG A 39 -6.14 -8.11 2.69
C ARG A 39 -7.44 -8.61 2.04
N ASP A 40 -8.58 -8.30 2.64
CA ASP A 40 -9.88 -8.71 2.11
C ASP A 40 -10.20 -8.02 0.79
N GLU A 41 -9.84 -6.74 0.65
CA GLU A 41 -10.01 -6.03 -0.62
C GLU A 41 -9.15 -6.65 -1.73
N LEU A 42 -7.93 -7.07 -1.40
CA LEU A 42 -7.06 -7.72 -2.38
C LEU A 42 -7.62 -9.05 -2.88
N LYS A 43 -8.37 -9.77 -2.03
CA LYS A 43 -8.99 -11.04 -2.41
C LYS A 43 -10.08 -10.88 -3.45
N THR A 44 -10.67 -9.71 -3.56
CA THR A 44 -11.79 -9.44 -4.48
C THR A 44 -11.43 -8.50 -5.62
N LEU A 45 -10.25 -7.88 -5.57
CA LEU A 45 -9.82 -6.91 -6.56
C LEU A 45 -9.54 -7.58 -7.90
N ARG A 46 -10.27 -7.16 -8.94
CA ARG A 46 -10.13 -7.69 -10.28
C ARG A 46 -9.30 -6.74 -11.15
N ILE A 47 -8.69 -7.30 -12.18
CA ILE A 47 -7.95 -6.51 -13.16
C ILE A 47 -8.82 -5.44 -13.79
N SER A 48 -10.09 -5.75 -14.02
CA SER A 48 -11.07 -4.80 -14.57
C SER A 48 -11.40 -3.63 -13.64
N ASP A 49 -11.02 -3.71 -12.37
CA ASP A 49 -11.26 -2.62 -11.41
C ASP A 49 -10.25 -1.48 -11.54
N TYR A 50 -9.21 -1.66 -12.35
CA TYR A 50 -8.19 -0.63 -12.54
C TYR A 50 -8.30 0.02 -13.91
N ASN A 51 -8.39 1.36 -13.93
CA ASN A 51 -8.32 2.16 -15.14
C ASN A 51 -6.92 2.77 -15.24
N SER A 52 -6.08 2.21 -16.11
CA SER A 52 -4.68 2.63 -16.25
C SER A 52 -4.51 4.03 -16.83
N THR A 53 -5.46 4.45 -17.66
CA THR A 53 -5.43 5.79 -18.28
C THR A 53 -5.64 6.87 -17.23
N MET A 54 -6.61 6.67 -16.35
CA MET A 54 -6.94 7.63 -15.31
C MET A 54 -6.25 7.35 -13.98
N ARG A 55 -5.52 6.23 -13.89
CA ARG A 55 -4.87 5.77 -12.66
C ARG A 55 -5.83 5.67 -11.48
N MET A 56 -7.00 5.11 -11.76
CA MET A 56 -8.08 4.96 -10.78
C MET A 56 -8.37 3.50 -10.53
N LEU A 57 -8.42 3.14 -9.26
CA LEU A 57 -8.72 1.79 -8.80
C LEU A 57 -10.03 1.82 -8.04
N HIS A 58 -10.97 0.96 -8.43
CA HIS A 58 -12.28 0.86 -7.78
C HIS A 58 -12.30 -0.34 -6.84
N THR A 59 -12.54 -0.12 -5.57
CA THR A 59 -12.58 -1.19 -4.58
C THR A 59 -13.54 -0.85 -3.45
N ALA A 60 -14.31 -1.82 -2.99
CA ALA A 60 -15.16 -1.72 -1.81
C ALA A 60 -15.97 -0.41 -1.73
N GLY A 61 -16.51 0.05 -2.87
CA GLY A 61 -17.34 1.26 -2.92
C GLY A 61 -16.58 2.57 -2.88
N ARG A 62 -15.26 2.53 -3.02
CA ARG A 62 -14.42 3.74 -3.05
C ARG A 62 -13.50 3.74 -4.25
N VAL A 63 -12.93 4.89 -4.55
CA VAL A 63 -11.96 5.07 -5.62
C VAL A 63 -10.62 5.45 -5.01
N VAL A 64 -9.57 4.77 -5.45
CA VAL A 64 -8.20 5.02 -5.01
C VAL A 64 -7.40 5.51 -6.21
N TYR A 65 -6.72 6.64 -6.07
CA TYR A 65 -5.86 7.18 -7.12
C TYR A 65 -4.43 6.71 -6.92
N VAL A 66 -3.80 6.29 -8.01
CA VAL A 66 -2.42 5.82 -8.00
C VAL A 66 -1.52 6.97 -8.41
N ARG A 67 -0.84 7.57 -7.45
CA ARG A 67 0.04 8.73 -7.69
C ARG A 67 1.46 8.32 -8.02
N GLU A 68 1.92 7.19 -7.50
CA GLU A 68 3.28 6.70 -7.68
C GLU A 68 3.44 6.07 -9.06
N ASP A 69 4.38 6.59 -9.85
CA ASP A 69 4.62 6.09 -11.21
C ASP A 69 5.00 4.60 -11.22
N THR A 70 5.82 4.17 -10.28
CA THR A 70 6.24 2.77 -10.17
C THR A 70 5.04 1.85 -9.96
N ILE A 71 4.11 2.22 -9.10
CA ILE A 71 2.90 1.42 -8.86
C ILE A 71 2.02 1.43 -10.11
N ALA A 72 1.82 2.61 -10.71
CA ALA A 72 1.00 2.73 -11.90
C ALA A 72 1.55 1.86 -13.05
N ASP A 73 2.86 1.87 -13.25
CA ASP A 73 3.51 1.07 -14.29
C ASP A 73 3.38 -0.42 -14.00
N MET A 74 3.53 -0.82 -12.74
CA MET A 74 3.37 -2.21 -12.33
C MET A 74 1.95 -2.72 -12.60
N LEU A 75 0.94 -1.96 -12.18
CA LEU A 75 -0.47 -2.35 -12.38
C LEU A 75 -0.82 -2.39 -13.86
N LYS A 76 -0.35 -1.41 -14.62
CA LYS A 76 -0.54 -1.39 -16.08
C LYS A 76 0.08 -2.61 -16.74
N GLY A 77 1.29 -2.99 -16.31
CA GLY A 77 1.97 -4.18 -16.81
C GLY A 77 1.20 -5.46 -16.54
N ILE A 78 0.64 -5.59 -15.34
CA ILE A 78 -0.20 -6.73 -14.97
C ILE A 78 -1.45 -6.78 -15.86
N CYS A 79 -2.09 -5.65 -16.09
CA CYS A 79 -3.26 -5.57 -16.96
C CYS A 79 -2.95 -5.97 -18.41
N LYS A 80 -1.79 -5.57 -18.92
CA LYS A 80 -1.38 -5.91 -20.29
C LYS A 80 -1.11 -7.40 -20.50
N LYS A 81 -0.63 -8.09 -19.46
CA LYS A 81 -0.34 -9.51 -19.52
C LYS A 81 -1.59 -10.37 -19.34
N ALA A 82 -2.68 -9.79 -18.88
CA ALA A 82 -3.92 -10.51 -18.68
C ALA A 82 -4.58 -10.79 -20.03
N PRO A 83 -5.30 -11.92 -20.16
CA PRO A 83 -6.13 -12.17 -21.34
C PRO A 83 -7.13 -11.03 -21.56
N GLU A 84 -7.44 -10.74 -22.82
CA GLU A 84 -8.26 -9.61 -23.22
C GLU A 84 -9.59 -9.50 -22.49
N TYR A 85 -10.20 -10.62 -22.16
CA TYR A 85 -11.47 -10.67 -21.45
C TYR A 85 -11.33 -11.22 -20.05
N SER A 86 -10.15 -10.99 -19.44
CA SER A 86 -9.90 -11.54 -18.12
C SER A 86 -10.80 -10.91 -17.06
N MET A 87 -11.55 -11.76 -16.38
CA MET A 87 -12.25 -11.40 -15.14
C MET A 87 -11.38 -11.74 -13.94
N GLY A 88 -10.07 -11.96 -14.19
CA GLY A 88 -9.13 -12.43 -13.21
C GLY A 88 -8.79 -11.41 -12.13
N PHE A 89 -8.28 -11.92 -11.03
CA PHE A 89 -7.83 -11.11 -9.91
C PHE A 89 -6.41 -10.61 -10.16
N PHE A 90 -6.06 -9.46 -9.59
CA PHE A 90 -4.68 -9.00 -9.55
C PHE A 90 -3.78 -9.99 -8.83
N ILE A 91 -4.30 -10.58 -7.76
CA ILE A 91 -3.57 -11.52 -6.93
C ILE A 91 -4.44 -12.78 -6.80
N THR A 92 -3.93 -13.90 -7.29
CA THR A 92 -4.68 -15.16 -7.27
C THR A 92 -4.65 -15.83 -5.90
N ASP A 93 -3.55 -15.68 -5.17
CA ASP A 93 -3.40 -16.22 -3.82
C ASP A 93 -2.83 -15.14 -2.89
N VAL A 94 -3.73 -14.41 -2.25
CA VAL A 94 -3.36 -13.30 -1.38
C VAL A 94 -2.54 -13.76 -0.17
N ASN A 95 -2.88 -14.91 0.41
CA ASN A 95 -2.13 -15.43 1.56
C ASN A 95 -0.68 -15.73 1.19
N SER A 96 -0.47 -16.37 0.05
CA SER A 96 0.86 -16.67 -0.45
C SER A 96 1.64 -15.40 -0.79
N ALA A 97 0.97 -14.42 -1.41
CA ALA A 97 1.58 -13.12 -1.72
C ALA A 97 2.05 -12.41 -0.44
N TYR A 98 1.23 -12.41 0.61
CA TYR A 98 1.58 -11.82 1.89
C TYR A 98 2.78 -12.51 2.52
N GLU A 99 2.79 -13.85 2.54
CA GLU A 99 3.91 -14.62 3.10
C GLU A 99 5.22 -14.34 2.34
N THR A 100 5.16 -14.33 1.03
CA THR A 100 6.34 -14.06 0.20
C THR A 100 6.88 -12.66 0.45
N ALA A 101 6.00 -11.66 0.53
CA ALA A 101 6.40 -10.29 0.80
C ALA A 101 7.04 -10.17 2.19
N GLU A 102 6.46 -10.80 3.20
CA GLU A 102 7.00 -10.79 4.56
C GLU A 102 8.39 -11.41 4.62
N LYS A 103 8.59 -12.53 3.94
CA LYS A 103 9.90 -13.20 3.88
C LYS A 103 10.97 -12.33 3.21
N GLN A 104 10.57 -11.43 2.33
CA GLN A 104 11.47 -10.50 1.66
C GLN A 104 11.63 -9.18 2.41
N GLY A 105 11.10 -9.09 3.62
CA GLY A 105 11.24 -7.91 4.44
C GLY A 105 10.28 -6.78 4.11
N LEU A 106 9.19 -7.07 3.39
CA LEU A 106 8.17 -6.10 3.01
C LEU A 106 6.79 -6.56 3.47
N SER A 107 6.55 -6.58 4.77
CA SER A 107 5.23 -6.94 5.29
C SER A 107 4.17 -5.95 4.80
N PRO A 108 3.08 -6.43 4.14
CA PRO A 108 2.01 -5.54 3.71
C PRO A 108 1.37 -4.75 4.86
N ILE A 109 1.26 -5.35 6.04
CA ILE A 109 0.72 -4.64 7.22
C ILE A 109 1.65 -3.51 7.64
N SER A 110 2.96 -3.75 7.63
CA SER A 110 3.95 -2.70 7.93
C SER A 110 3.89 -1.57 6.91
N VAL A 111 3.66 -1.90 5.64
CA VAL A 111 3.51 -0.90 4.57
C VAL A 111 2.25 -0.06 4.77
N LEU A 112 1.15 -0.67 5.20
CA LEU A 112 -0.05 0.07 5.58
C LEU A 112 0.23 1.06 6.72
N LYS A 113 0.98 0.64 7.72
CA LYS A 113 1.38 1.53 8.83
C LYS A 113 2.27 2.67 8.34
N MET A 114 3.21 2.39 7.45
CA MET A 114 4.04 3.42 6.83
C MET A 114 3.19 4.48 6.13
N ARG A 115 2.19 4.03 5.37
CA ARG A 115 1.30 4.96 4.67
C ARG A 115 0.50 5.81 5.65
N TYR A 116 0.04 5.23 6.74
CA TYR A 116 -0.65 5.98 7.79
C TYR A 116 0.24 7.08 8.36
N PHE A 117 1.47 6.74 8.73
CA PHE A 117 2.42 7.70 9.29
C PHE A 117 2.82 8.76 8.27
N TYR A 118 3.02 8.35 7.02
CA TYR A 118 3.32 9.28 5.94
C TYR A 118 2.21 10.31 5.76
N GLU A 119 0.95 9.88 5.71
CA GLU A 119 -0.18 10.78 5.55
C GLU A 119 -0.30 11.76 6.73
N LYS A 120 -0.18 11.27 7.96
CA LYS A 120 -0.26 12.12 9.15
C LYS A 120 0.89 13.12 9.20
N HIS A 121 2.08 12.68 8.91
CA HIS A 121 3.26 13.55 8.94
C HIS A 121 3.19 14.60 7.84
N SER A 122 2.76 14.23 6.64
CA SER A 122 2.60 15.15 5.53
C SER A 122 1.57 16.25 5.83
N ALA A 123 0.44 15.87 6.43
CA ALA A 123 -0.57 16.83 6.85
C ALA A 123 -0.01 17.81 7.88
N LYS A 124 0.74 17.30 8.83
CA LYS A 124 1.37 18.11 9.87
C LYS A 124 2.37 19.11 9.28
N LEU A 125 3.21 18.67 8.34
CA LEU A 125 4.21 19.53 7.70
C LEU A 125 3.58 20.59 6.80
N SER A 126 2.54 20.23 6.05
CA SER A 126 1.89 21.14 5.11
C SER A 126 0.91 22.09 5.77
N GLY A 127 0.47 21.79 6.98
CA GLY A 127 -0.62 22.50 7.64
C GLY A 127 -1.99 22.20 7.06
N GLU A 128 -2.07 21.24 6.14
CA GLU A 128 -3.33 20.81 5.54
C GLU A 128 -4.09 19.90 6.50
N PRO A 129 -5.45 19.88 6.45
CA PRO A 129 -6.22 18.93 7.23
C PRO A 129 -5.90 17.50 6.84
N GLU A 130 -5.90 16.60 7.83
CA GLU A 130 -5.77 15.18 7.57
C GLU A 130 -6.95 14.67 6.74
N ASP A 131 -6.68 13.75 5.81
CA ASP A 131 -7.72 13.00 5.13
C ASP A 131 -8.24 11.90 6.04
N ARG A 132 -9.22 12.24 6.86
CA ARG A 132 -9.76 11.34 7.88
C ARG A 132 -10.44 10.11 7.29
N VAL A 133 -11.06 10.24 6.13
CA VAL A 133 -11.71 9.11 5.46
C VAL A 133 -10.67 8.08 5.05
N PHE A 134 -9.60 8.54 4.43
CA PHE A 134 -8.51 7.66 4.02
C PHE A 134 -7.81 7.02 5.22
N LEU A 135 -7.52 7.81 6.26
CA LEU A 135 -6.88 7.29 7.46
C LEU A 135 -7.73 6.22 8.15
N LYS A 136 -9.05 6.38 8.19
CA LYS A 136 -9.95 5.36 8.74
C LYS A 136 -9.93 4.08 7.92
N GLU A 137 -9.85 4.20 6.60
CA GLU A 137 -9.74 3.01 5.74
C GLU A 137 -8.42 2.27 6.00
N ILE A 138 -7.32 2.99 6.16
CA ILE A 138 -6.05 2.37 6.52
C ILE A 138 -6.15 1.68 7.89
N LEU A 139 -6.74 2.32 8.89
CA LEU A 139 -6.92 1.71 10.22
C LEU A 139 -7.70 0.41 10.13
N ARG A 140 -8.77 0.41 9.35
CA ARG A 140 -9.56 -0.80 9.12
C ARG A 140 -8.71 -1.89 8.49
N SER A 141 -7.89 -1.50 7.51
CA SER A 141 -7.01 -2.45 6.80
C SER A 141 -5.93 -3.02 7.69
N ILE A 142 -5.39 -2.22 8.61
CA ILE A 142 -4.38 -2.68 9.57
C ILE A 142 -5.01 -3.55 10.66
N GLY A 143 -6.24 -3.25 11.05
CA GLY A 143 -6.92 -3.95 12.14
C GLY A 143 -6.54 -3.46 13.53
N GLU A 144 -6.06 -2.23 13.65
CA GLU A 144 -5.72 -1.60 14.93
C GLU A 144 -6.63 -0.43 15.22
N SER A 145 -6.74 -0.07 16.50
CA SER A 145 -7.52 1.09 16.92
C SER A 145 -6.79 2.39 16.62
N GLU A 146 -7.57 3.47 16.46
CA GLU A 146 -7.02 4.80 16.28
C GLU A 146 -6.11 5.20 17.44
N ALA A 147 -6.51 4.88 18.68
CA ALA A 147 -5.70 5.19 19.86
C ALA A 147 -4.33 4.51 19.82
N ASP A 148 -4.29 3.24 19.44
CA ASP A 148 -3.04 2.50 19.34
C ASP A 148 -2.15 3.06 18.23
N MET A 149 -2.72 3.43 17.10
CA MET A 149 -1.96 3.99 15.99
C MET A 149 -1.46 5.40 16.32
N GLU A 150 -2.22 6.20 17.04
CA GLU A 150 -1.77 7.51 17.49
C GLU A 150 -0.57 7.40 18.44
N LYS A 151 -0.60 6.41 19.32
CA LYS A 151 0.52 6.13 20.21
C LYS A 151 1.76 5.73 19.43
N GLN A 152 1.62 4.85 18.46
CA GLN A 152 2.72 4.43 17.59
C GLN A 152 3.25 5.58 16.75
N PHE A 153 2.37 6.46 16.29
CA PHE A 153 2.80 7.64 15.55
C PHE A 153 3.63 8.58 16.41
N ALA A 154 3.23 8.79 17.65
CA ALA A 154 4.01 9.61 18.58
C ALA A 154 5.41 9.03 18.81
N GLU A 155 5.51 7.71 18.99
CA GLU A 155 6.78 7.01 19.11
C GLU A 155 7.61 7.15 17.84
N TYR A 156 6.96 7.01 16.69
CA TYR A 156 7.59 7.18 15.38
C TYR A 156 8.18 8.58 15.22
N GLU A 157 7.44 9.62 15.57
CA GLU A 157 7.92 11.00 15.51
C GLU A 157 9.08 11.26 16.47
N ASN A 158 9.15 10.52 17.58
CA ASN A 158 10.24 10.61 18.53
C ASN A 158 11.45 9.74 18.15
N GLY A 159 11.40 9.07 17.02
CA GLY A 159 12.50 8.31 16.49
C GLY A 159 12.65 6.92 17.06
N ALA A 160 11.61 6.37 17.70
CA ALA A 160 11.72 5.11 18.39
C ALA A 160 11.52 3.86 17.52
N PRO A 161 10.50 3.75 16.68
CA PRO A 161 10.19 2.45 16.10
C PRO A 161 10.80 2.20 14.75
N GLU A 162 11.03 0.94 14.49
CA GLU A 162 11.31 0.40 13.18
C GLU A 162 10.01 -0.21 12.67
N ILE A 163 9.60 0.19 11.47
CA ILE A 163 8.32 -0.25 10.91
C ILE A 163 8.46 -1.53 10.07
N ILE A 164 9.52 -1.60 9.32
CA ILE A 164 9.83 -2.76 8.47
C ILE A 164 11.07 -3.46 8.94
#